data_110b2fe48ed5f62902f80beae82083c4
#
_entry.id   110b2fe48ed5f62902f80beae82083c4
#
_cell.length_a   1.000
_cell.length_b   1.000
_cell.length_c   1.000
_cell.angle_alpha   90.00
_cell.angle_beta   90.00
_cell.angle_gamma   90.00
#
_symmetry.space_group_name_H-M   'P 1'
#
loop_
_entity.id
_entity.type
_entity.pdbx_description
1 polymer ?
#
loop_
_entity_poly.entity_id
_entity_poly.type
_entity_poly.pdbx_seq_one_letter_code
_entity_poly.pdbx_strand_id
1 'polypeptide(L)'
;MNIHIVKGLLTEYAHYIHSLFTAPNFSFEECMELQRQYDRSEPLPIPVVHHTDRVTDAPPLSFGCSFTREQMIGIVACATAYHLFCVSTLCIEDMEALFACREGFCIRLNNIRHVAVLFDALLENSLIQTHWQSVLDKGKFLLSKDGKRFVSASSLSSALSSVRSNMGAVAYSIKKAIGQLER
;
A
#
# COMPACT_ATOMS: atom_id res chain seq x y z
N MET A 1 -11.84 -7.73 -0.52
CA MET A 1 -12.01 -9.13 -1.01
C MET A 1 -12.60 -9.04 -2.40
N ASN A 2 -11.98 -9.68 -3.38
CA ASN A 2 -12.31 -9.46 -4.79
C ASN A 2 -13.56 -10.29 -5.18
N ILE A 3 -14.70 -9.61 -5.36
CA ILE A 3 -16.01 -10.22 -5.70
C ILE A 3 -15.93 -11.10 -6.97
N HIS A 4 -15.07 -10.75 -7.92
CA HIS A 4 -14.88 -11.55 -9.13
C HIS A 4 -14.25 -12.92 -8.86
N ILE A 5 -13.27 -13.01 -7.94
CA ILE A 5 -12.67 -14.30 -7.54
C ILE A 5 -13.71 -15.18 -6.85
N VAL A 6 -14.50 -14.61 -5.93
CA VAL A 6 -15.56 -15.34 -5.24
C VAL A 6 -16.65 -15.80 -6.23
N LYS A 7 -17.03 -14.97 -7.19
CA LYS A 7 -18.01 -15.32 -8.22
C LYS A 7 -17.50 -16.42 -9.15
N GLY A 8 -16.22 -16.36 -9.58
CA GLY A 8 -15.59 -17.42 -10.36
C GLY A 8 -15.54 -18.75 -9.60
N LEU A 9 -15.12 -18.72 -8.34
CA LEU A 9 -15.11 -19.91 -7.48
C LEU A 9 -16.51 -20.52 -7.30
N LEU A 10 -17.55 -19.71 -7.15
CA LEU A 10 -18.91 -20.18 -6.96
C LEU A 10 -19.60 -20.63 -8.25
N THR A 11 -19.17 -20.17 -9.43
CA THR A 11 -19.82 -20.55 -10.71
C THR A 11 -19.05 -21.63 -11.45
N GLU A 12 -17.73 -21.55 -11.54
CA GLU A 12 -16.89 -22.46 -12.33
C GLU A 12 -16.39 -23.65 -11.52
N TYR A 13 -16.18 -23.45 -10.22
CA TYR A 13 -15.70 -24.49 -9.30
C TYR A 13 -16.75 -24.94 -8.29
N ALA A 14 -18.03 -24.60 -8.51
CA ALA A 14 -19.14 -24.96 -7.60
C ALA A 14 -19.21 -26.46 -7.30
N HIS A 15 -18.90 -27.32 -8.28
CA HIS A 15 -18.90 -28.76 -8.12
C HIS A 15 -17.79 -29.27 -7.17
N TYR A 16 -16.63 -28.61 -7.15
CA TYR A 16 -15.55 -28.93 -6.19
C TYR A 16 -15.89 -28.45 -4.78
N ILE A 17 -16.46 -27.24 -4.70
CA ILE A 17 -16.82 -26.63 -3.41
C ILE A 17 -18.01 -27.38 -2.79
N HIS A 18 -18.97 -27.83 -3.60
CA HIS A 18 -20.15 -28.55 -3.11
C HIS A 18 -19.77 -29.89 -2.44
N SER A 19 -18.83 -30.65 -3.03
CA SER A 19 -18.33 -31.90 -2.44
C SER A 19 -17.57 -31.67 -1.13
N LEU A 20 -16.85 -30.55 -1.01
CA LEU A 20 -16.13 -30.14 0.21
C LEU A 20 -17.08 -29.80 1.37
N PHE A 21 -18.22 -29.14 1.08
CA PHE A 21 -19.18 -28.72 2.11
C PHE A 21 -20.25 -29.74 2.42
N THR A 22 -20.47 -30.74 1.56
CA THR A 22 -21.49 -31.76 1.78
C THR A 22 -20.95 -33.10 2.33
N ALA A 23 -19.64 -33.29 2.35
CA ALA A 23 -19.02 -34.46 2.96
C ALA A 23 -19.05 -34.35 4.49
N PRO A 24 -19.69 -35.26 5.21
CA PRO A 24 -19.82 -35.18 6.67
C PRO A 24 -18.49 -35.38 7.42
N ASN A 25 -17.47 -35.94 6.77
CA ASN A 25 -16.12 -36.08 7.30
C ASN A 25 -15.12 -35.95 6.14
N PHE A 26 -14.51 -34.78 5.99
CA PHE A 26 -13.44 -34.59 5.02
C PHE A 26 -12.15 -35.19 5.57
N SER A 27 -11.72 -36.33 5.02
CA SER A 27 -10.52 -37.03 5.48
C SER A 27 -9.25 -36.36 4.92
N PHE A 28 -8.12 -36.56 5.64
CA PHE A 28 -6.81 -36.08 5.17
C PHE A 28 -6.44 -36.69 3.80
N GLU A 29 -6.87 -37.94 3.53
CA GLU A 29 -6.63 -38.64 2.26
C GLU A 29 -7.40 -37.98 1.10
N GLU A 30 -8.64 -37.55 1.31
CA GLU A 30 -9.42 -36.79 0.33
C GLU A 30 -8.80 -35.42 0.05
N CYS A 31 -8.25 -34.78 1.07
CA CYS A 31 -7.51 -33.53 0.91
C CYS A 31 -6.27 -33.72 0.03
N MET A 32 -5.50 -34.77 0.27
CA MET A 32 -4.30 -35.10 -0.52
C MET A 32 -4.64 -35.50 -1.95
N GLU A 33 -5.78 -36.16 -2.17
CA GLU A 33 -6.23 -36.52 -3.52
C GLU A 33 -6.69 -35.29 -4.31
N LEU A 34 -7.42 -34.37 -3.67
CA LEU A 34 -7.76 -33.07 -4.25
C LEU A 34 -6.52 -32.27 -4.61
N GLN A 35 -5.52 -32.28 -3.75
CA GLN A 35 -4.26 -31.59 -4.02
C GLN A 35 -3.53 -32.22 -5.21
N ARG A 36 -3.50 -33.55 -5.31
CA ARG A 36 -2.95 -34.24 -6.46
C ARG A 36 -3.71 -33.98 -7.76
N GLN A 37 -5.02 -33.87 -7.70
CA GLN A 37 -5.85 -33.54 -8.87
C GLN A 37 -5.60 -32.10 -9.30
N TYR A 38 -5.42 -31.17 -8.35
CA TYR A 38 -5.06 -29.79 -8.63
C TYR A 38 -3.66 -29.68 -9.25
N ASP A 39 -2.69 -30.42 -8.73
CA ASP A 39 -1.31 -30.43 -9.22
C ASP A 39 -1.17 -31.16 -10.58
N ARG A 40 -2.08 -32.09 -10.89
CA ARG A 40 -2.17 -32.79 -12.20
C ARG A 40 -3.00 -32.04 -13.23
N SER A 41 -3.84 -31.12 -12.82
CA SER A 41 -4.49 -30.22 -13.76
C SER A 41 -3.36 -29.44 -14.44
N GLU A 42 -3.13 -29.72 -15.73
CA GLU A 42 -2.29 -28.86 -16.54
C GLU A 42 -2.70 -27.43 -16.22
N PRO A 43 -1.72 -26.52 -16.01
CA PRO A 43 -2.07 -25.12 -15.79
C PRO A 43 -3.02 -24.79 -16.93
N LEU A 44 -4.29 -24.52 -16.56
CA LEU A 44 -5.28 -24.02 -17.52
C LEU A 44 -4.51 -23.02 -18.36
N PRO A 45 -4.47 -23.12 -19.70
CA PRO A 45 -3.74 -22.19 -20.52
C PRO A 45 -4.17 -20.83 -19.97
N ILE A 46 -3.27 -20.21 -19.21
CA ILE A 46 -3.47 -18.83 -18.80
C ILE A 46 -3.81 -18.20 -20.12
N PRO A 47 -5.06 -17.70 -20.32
CA PRO A 47 -5.34 -17.07 -21.58
C PRO A 47 -4.17 -16.14 -21.74
N VAL A 48 -3.32 -16.43 -22.74
CA VAL A 48 -2.27 -15.51 -23.13
C VAL A 48 -3.09 -14.32 -23.52
N VAL A 49 -3.36 -13.49 -22.52
CA VAL A 49 -3.84 -12.16 -22.73
C VAL A 49 -2.71 -11.61 -23.56
N HIS A 50 -2.87 -11.76 -24.90
CA HIS A 50 -2.15 -10.88 -25.78
C HIS A 50 -2.34 -9.54 -25.10
N HIS A 51 -1.27 -9.02 -24.54
CA HIS A 51 -1.15 -7.61 -24.25
C HIS A 51 -1.27 -6.91 -25.62
N THR A 52 -2.46 -7.00 -26.22
CA THR A 52 -2.95 -5.86 -26.95
C THR A 52 -2.97 -4.79 -25.88
N ASP A 53 -2.13 -3.80 -26.10
CA ASP A 53 -2.07 -2.57 -25.32
C ASP A 53 -3.50 -2.05 -25.08
N ARG A 54 -4.22 -2.70 -24.15
CA ARG A 54 -5.25 -2.03 -23.39
C ARG A 54 -4.47 -1.11 -22.48
N VAL A 55 -4.20 0.06 -23.03
CA VAL A 55 -4.09 1.26 -22.21
C VAL A 55 -5.23 1.13 -21.22
N THR A 56 -4.92 0.59 -20.04
CA THR A 56 -5.85 0.59 -18.94
C THR A 56 -5.96 2.06 -18.59
N ASP A 57 -7.09 2.68 -18.98
CA ASP A 57 -7.51 4.02 -18.56
C ASP A 57 -7.73 4.09 -17.02
N ALA A 58 -6.90 3.41 -16.26
CA ALA A 58 -6.80 3.64 -14.84
C ALA A 58 -6.12 5.00 -14.68
N PRO A 59 -6.77 5.96 -14.04
CA PRO A 59 -6.16 7.27 -13.85
C PRO A 59 -4.78 7.09 -13.21
N PRO A 60 -3.78 7.86 -13.65
CA PRO A 60 -2.41 7.73 -13.14
C PRO A 60 -2.42 7.90 -11.62
N LEU A 61 -1.58 7.13 -10.93
CA LEU A 61 -1.42 7.27 -9.50
C LEU A 61 -0.99 8.70 -9.19
N SER A 62 -1.68 9.35 -8.26
CA SER A 62 -1.39 10.72 -7.87
C SER A 62 -1.85 10.98 -6.44
N PHE A 63 -1.07 11.77 -5.71
CA PHE A 63 -1.47 12.33 -4.43
C PHE A 63 -2.36 13.57 -4.59
N GLY A 64 -2.54 14.07 -5.83
CA GLY A 64 -3.28 15.29 -6.12
C GLY A 64 -2.66 16.51 -5.45
N CYS A 65 -1.35 16.56 -5.35
CA CYS A 65 -0.60 17.62 -4.72
C CYS A 65 0.16 18.47 -5.73
N SER A 66 0.37 19.75 -5.35
CA SER A 66 1.26 20.67 -6.05
C SER A 66 1.98 21.47 -4.97
N PHE A 67 3.15 20.98 -4.54
CA PHE A 67 3.94 21.64 -3.51
C PHE A 67 4.77 22.79 -4.09
N THR A 68 4.86 23.90 -3.35
CA THR A 68 5.89 24.91 -3.60
C THR A 68 7.23 24.35 -3.15
N ARG A 69 8.33 25.01 -3.60
CA ARG A 69 9.66 24.62 -3.18
C ARG A 69 9.85 24.74 -1.66
N GLU A 70 9.30 25.79 -1.07
CA GLU A 70 9.36 26.06 0.38
C GLU A 70 8.63 24.98 1.16
N GLN A 71 7.45 24.56 0.70
CA GLN A 71 6.68 23.46 1.29
C GLN A 71 7.47 22.15 1.21
N MET A 72 8.09 21.85 0.07
CA MET A 72 8.91 20.65 -0.10
C MET A 72 10.12 20.66 0.84
N ILE A 73 10.82 21.80 0.97
CA ILE A 73 11.92 21.97 1.93
C ILE A 73 11.43 21.71 3.36
N GLY A 74 10.27 22.26 3.73
CA GLY A 74 9.68 22.03 5.06
C GLY A 74 9.31 20.58 5.32
N ILE A 75 8.76 19.87 4.33
CA ILE A 75 8.46 18.44 4.43
C ILE A 75 9.74 17.62 4.61
N VAL A 76 10.79 17.89 3.81
CA VAL A 76 12.12 17.24 3.92
C VAL A 76 12.74 17.50 5.29
N ALA A 77 12.69 18.74 5.76
CA ALA A 77 13.22 19.13 7.07
C ALA A 77 12.48 18.38 8.20
N CYS A 78 11.16 18.31 8.15
CA CYS A 78 10.35 17.55 9.10
C CYS A 78 10.71 16.06 9.06
N ALA A 79 10.75 15.46 7.87
CA ALA A 79 11.05 14.03 7.70
C ALA A 79 12.45 13.68 8.20
N THR A 80 13.43 14.57 8.01
CA THR A 80 14.82 14.42 8.48
C THR A 80 14.89 14.58 10.00
N ALA A 81 14.30 15.64 10.57
CA ALA A 81 14.35 15.93 12.00
C ALA A 81 13.76 14.79 12.85
N TYR A 82 12.73 14.12 12.36
CA TYR A 82 12.07 13.00 13.06
C TYR A 82 12.49 11.62 12.55
N HIS A 83 13.53 11.54 11.70
CA HIS A 83 14.08 10.30 11.16
C HIS A 83 12.98 9.36 10.61
N LEU A 84 12.14 9.85 9.71
CA LEU A 84 11.02 9.09 9.19
C LEU A 84 11.46 7.95 8.27
N PHE A 85 12.57 8.14 7.55
CA PHE A 85 13.10 7.19 6.57
C PHE A 85 14.50 6.69 6.94
N CYS A 86 14.82 5.47 6.50
CA CYS A 86 16.13 4.84 6.68
C CYS A 86 17.10 5.24 5.55
N VAL A 87 17.36 6.54 5.42
CA VAL A 87 18.34 7.09 4.46
C VAL A 87 19.38 7.90 5.22
N SER A 88 20.62 7.93 4.74
CA SER A 88 21.69 8.72 5.36
C SER A 88 21.43 10.22 5.22
N THR A 89 20.91 10.62 4.08
CA THR A 89 20.52 11.99 3.77
C THR A 89 19.24 11.92 2.93
N LEU A 90 18.18 12.56 3.39
CA LEU A 90 16.95 12.73 2.63
C LEU A 90 17.06 14.01 1.83
N CYS A 91 16.93 13.95 0.52
CA CYS A 91 16.97 15.11 -0.35
C CYS A 91 15.58 15.50 -0.86
N ILE A 92 15.49 16.68 -1.47
CA ILE A 92 14.23 17.19 -2.04
C ILE A 92 13.78 16.28 -3.18
N GLU A 93 14.72 15.84 -4.00
CA GLU A 93 14.51 14.97 -5.16
C GLU A 93 13.87 13.61 -4.77
N ASP A 94 14.20 13.09 -3.58
CA ASP A 94 13.57 11.86 -3.07
C ASP A 94 12.09 12.08 -2.77
N MET A 95 11.76 13.19 -2.13
CA MET A 95 10.36 13.52 -1.81
C MET A 95 9.59 13.94 -3.07
N GLU A 96 10.22 14.65 -4.00
CA GLU A 96 9.63 14.94 -5.32
C GLU A 96 9.32 13.66 -6.09
N ALA A 97 10.25 12.69 -6.10
CA ALA A 97 10.04 11.39 -6.73
C ALA A 97 8.87 10.62 -6.09
N LEU A 98 8.75 10.66 -4.76
CA LEU A 98 7.67 10.04 -4.02
C LEU A 98 6.31 10.68 -4.38
N PHE A 99 6.20 12.01 -4.29
CA PHE A 99 4.95 12.71 -4.54
C PHE A 99 4.56 12.76 -6.03
N ALA A 100 5.54 12.71 -6.94
CA ALA A 100 5.30 12.55 -8.36
C ALA A 100 4.92 11.11 -8.75
N CYS A 101 4.84 10.19 -7.80
CA CYS A 101 4.57 8.76 -8.03
C CYS A 101 5.53 8.17 -9.08
N ARG A 102 6.82 8.52 -9.03
CA ARG A 102 7.82 8.07 -10.02
C ARG A 102 7.89 6.55 -10.03
N GLU A 103 7.72 5.96 -11.19
CA GLU A 103 7.81 4.51 -11.37
C GLU A 103 9.18 3.98 -10.93
N GLY A 104 9.18 2.85 -10.21
CA GLY A 104 10.39 2.22 -9.69
C GLY A 104 11.02 2.93 -8.48
N PHE A 105 10.52 4.10 -8.06
CA PHE A 105 10.97 4.74 -6.84
C PHE A 105 10.43 4.02 -5.61
N CYS A 106 11.28 3.76 -4.63
CA CYS A 106 10.83 3.31 -3.30
C CYS A 106 11.82 3.79 -2.22
N ILE A 107 11.28 4.04 -1.03
CA ILE A 107 12.06 4.50 0.11
C ILE A 107 11.77 3.65 1.34
N ARG A 108 12.80 3.34 2.14
CA ARG A 108 12.68 2.50 3.33
C ARG A 108 12.27 3.31 4.55
N LEU A 109 11.22 2.85 5.25
CA LEU A 109 10.74 3.49 6.47
C LEU A 109 11.65 3.19 7.67
N ASN A 110 11.80 4.16 8.55
CA ASN A 110 12.31 3.92 9.89
C ASN A 110 11.15 3.66 10.89
N ASN A 111 10.07 4.44 10.79
CA ASN A 111 8.91 4.30 11.67
C ASN A 111 7.61 4.52 10.88
N ILE A 112 6.84 3.46 10.65
CA ILE A 112 5.58 3.51 9.92
C ILE A 112 4.54 4.44 10.56
N ARG A 113 4.50 4.51 11.91
CA ARG A 113 3.55 5.37 12.63
C ARG A 113 3.81 6.84 12.35
N HIS A 114 5.07 7.26 12.38
CA HIS A 114 5.46 8.65 12.12
C HIS A 114 5.23 9.03 10.66
N VAL A 115 5.51 8.13 9.73
CA VAL A 115 5.22 8.37 8.30
C VAL A 115 3.71 8.46 8.07
N ALA A 116 2.91 7.61 8.69
CA ALA A 116 1.45 7.71 8.61
C ALA A 116 0.93 9.05 9.15
N VAL A 117 1.54 9.58 10.24
CA VAL A 117 1.21 10.90 10.79
C VAL A 117 1.61 12.03 9.83
N LEU A 118 2.76 11.93 9.16
CA LEU A 118 3.17 12.90 8.15
C LEU A 118 2.12 13.02 7.05
N PHE A 119 1.72 11.90 6.44
CA PHE A 119 0.72 11.91 5.37
C PHE A 119 -0.68 12.32 5.85
N ASP A 120 -1.08 11.95 7.08
CA ASP A 120 -2.32 12.40 7.70
C ASP A 120 -2.31 13.92 7.92
N ALA A 121 -1.20 14.48 8.39
CA ALA A 121 -1.04 15.93 8.56
C ALA A 121 -1.07 16.70 7.22
N LEU A 122 -0.45 16.14 6.17
CA LEU A 122 -0.52 16.73 4.83
C LEU A 122 -1.98 16.74 4.30
N LEU A 123 -2.74 15.67 4.56
CA LEU A 123 -4.15 15.59 4.21
C LEU A 123 -5.00 16.60 5.02
N GLU A 124 -4.81 16.67 6.35
CA GLU A 124 -5.52 17.61 7.22
C GLU A 124 -5.31 19.09 6.80
N ASN A 125 -4.13 19.40 6.27
CA ASN A 125 -3.81 20.74 5.76
C ASN A 125 -4.15 20.92 4.27
N SER A 126 -4.86 19.97 3.65
CA SER A 126 -5.27 20.01 2.24
C SER A 126 -4.10 20.12 1.25
N LEU A 127 -2.91 19.65 1.66
CA LEU A 127 -1.70 19.63 0.84
C LEU A 127 -1.65 18.40 -0.09
N ILE A 128 -2.40 17.34 0.25
CA ILE A 128 -2.62 16.15 -0.59
C ILE A 128 -4.10 15.80 -0.59
N GLN A 129 -4.52 14.97 -1.55
CA GLN A 129 -5.90 14.48 -1.62
C GLN A 129 -6.10 13.22 -0.79
N THR A 130 -7.37 12.79 -0.65
CA THR A 130 -7.77 11.53 -0.02
C THR A 130 -7.15 10.33 -0.71
N HIS A 131 -7.17 9.15 -0.01
CA HIS A 131 -6.67 7.87 -0.52
C HIS A 131 -5.14 7.72 -0.62
N TRP A 132 -4.37 8.56 0.05
CA TRP A 132 -2.92 8.50 0.04
C TRP A 132 -2.36 7.11 0.42
N GLN A 133 -3.01 6.35 1.35
CA GLN A 133 -2.61 4.98 1.68
C GLN A 133 -2.68 4.06 0.46
N SER A 134 -3.75 4.18 -0.33
CA SER A 134 -3.92 3.40 -1.56
C SER A 134 -2.89 3.76 -2.62
N VAL A 135 -2.53 5.03 -2.74
CA VAL A 135 -1.48 5.49 -3.67
C VAL A 135 -0.13 4.89 -3.28
N LEU A 136 0.23 4.98 -2.00
CA LEU A 136 1.49 4.42 -1.47
C LEU A 136 1.57 2.90 -1.66
N ASP A 137 0.46 2.18 -1.41
CA ASP A 137 0.42 0.72 -1.56
C ASP A 137 0.47 0.29 -3.03
N LYS A 138 -0.37 0.87 -3.89
CA LYS A 138 -0.41 0.53 -5.33
C LYS A 138 0.89 0.85 -6.04
N GLY A 139 1.52 1.98 -5.73
CA GLY A 139 2.79 2.40 -6.31
C GLY A 139 4.01 1.70 -5.70
N LYS A 140 3.84 0.92 -4.60
CA LYS A 140 4.95 0.24 -3.90
C LYS A 140 6.06 1.19 -3.48
N PHE A 141 5.70 2.41 -3.04
CA PHE A 141 6.66 3.46 -2.73
C PHE A 141 7.37 3.27 -1.39
N LEU A 142 6.80 2.51 -0.47
CA LEU A 142 7.33 2.37 0.88
C LEU A 142 7.76 0.93 1.19
N LEU A 143 9.01 0.77 1.60
CA LEU A 143 9.56 -0.48 2.13
C LEU A 143 9.55 -0.48 3.66
N SER A 144 9.31 -1.64 4.25
CA SER A 144 9.45 -1.85 5.70
C SER A 144 10.87 -1.52 6.17
N LYS A 145 11.04 -1.32 7.48
CA LYS A 145 12.35 -0.97 8.08
C LYS A 145 13.46 -1.98 7.75
N ASP A 146 13.12 -3.25 7.65
CA ASP A 146 14.03 -4.33 7.27
C ASP A 146 14.25 -4.44 5.74
N GLY A 147 13.54 -3.66 4.94
CA GLY A 147 13.62 -3.65 3.48
C GLY A 147 13.05 -4.87 2.78
N LYS A 148 12.36 -5.77 3.51
CA LYS A 148 11.92 -7.06 2.97
C LYS A 148 10.52 -7.04 2.35
N ARG A 149 9.68 -6.08 2.73
CA ARG A 149 8.27 -6.03 2.31
C ARG A 149 7.86 -4.62 1.98
N PHE A 150 6.99 -4.48 1.00
CA PHE A 150 6.28 -3.23 0.78
C PHE A 150 5.20 -3.03 1.84
N VAL A 151 5.00 -1.78 2.23
CA VAL A 151 4.02 -1.40 3.23
C VAL A 151 2.66 -1.29 2.57
N SER A 152 1.67 -2.00 3.13
CA SER A 152 0.30 -2.00 2.61
C SER A 152 -0.54 -0.84 3.17
N ALA A 153 -1.62 -0.48 2.46
CA ALA A 153 -2.60 0.50 2.91
C ALA A 153 -3.19 0.14 4.28
N SER A 154 -3.46 -1.14 4.53
CA SER A 154 -3.98 -1.62 5.82
C SER A 154 -2.98 -1.42 6.96
N SER A 155 -1.67 -1.64 6.70
CA SER A 155 -0.62 -1.39 7.69
C SER A 155 -0.52 0.10 8.05
N LEU A 156 -0.64 0.99 7.05
CA LEU A 156 -0.66 2.45 7.27
C LEU A 156 -1.89 2.89 8.06
N SER A 157 -3.08 2.37 7.72
CA SER A 157 -4.31 2.66 8.43
C SER A 157 -4.26 2.20 9.90
N SER A 158 -3.74 1.01 10.16
CA SER A 158 -3.57 0.47 11.52
C SER A 158 -2.56 1.30 12.33
N ALA A 159 -1.44 1.70 11.70
CA ALA A 159 -0.43 2.55 12.32
C ALA A 159 -1.01 3.92 12.70
N LEU A 160 -1.79 4.52 11.81
CA LEU A 160 -2.47 5.81 12.04
C LEU A 160 -3.51 5.70 13.18
N SER A 161 -4.35 4.67 13.18
CA SER A 161 -5.33 4.43 14.24
C SER A 161 -4.66 4.27 15.60
N SER A 162 -3.53 3.55 15.66
CA SER A 162 -2.74 3.40 16.89
C SER A 162 -2.21 4.74 17.41
N VAL A 163 -1.79 5.65 16.52
CA VAL A 163 -1.31 6.98 16.93
C VAL A 163 -2.47 7.88 17.36
N ARG A 164 -3.61 7.82 16.68
CA ARG A 164 -4.80 8.61 17.06
C ARG A 164 -5.33 8.23 18.43
N SER A 165 -5.22 6.95 18.82
CA SER A 165 -5.60 6.49 20.17
C SER A 165 -4.62 6.94 21.25
N ASN A 166 -3.33 7.12 20.92
CA ASN A 166 -2.29 7.57 21.85
C ASN A 166 -1.25 8.40 21.12
N MET A 167 -1.49 9.71 21.03
CA MET A 167 -0.62 10.63 20.30
C MET A 167 0.61 10.97 21.14
N GLY A 168 1.76 10.38 20.76
CA GLY A 168 3.05 10.71 21.37
C GLY A 168 3.58 12.10 20.95
N ALA A 169 4.55 12.61 21.72
CA ALA A 169 5.15 13.94 21.49
C ALA A 169 5.69 14.13 20.06
N VAL A 170 6.34 13.11 19.49
CA VAL A 170 6.88 13.17 18.13
C VAL A 170 5.75 13.31 17.09
N ALA A 171 4.66 12.55 17.23
CA ALA A 171 3.51 12.66 16.34
C ALA A 171 2.88 14.06 16.38
N TYR A 172 2.73 14.62 17.57
CA TYR A 172 2.27 16.00 17.75
C TYR A 172 3.21 17.02 17.08
N SER A 173 4.53 16.85 17.23
CA SER A 173 5.53 17.74 16.63
C SER A 173 5.52 17.66 15.11
N ILE A 174 5.33 16.47 14.53
CA ILE A 174 5.17 16.30 13.06
C ILE A 174 3.93 17.07 12.58
N LYS A 175 2.77 16.87 13.23
CA LYS A 175 1.54 17.59 12.86
C LYS A 175 1.71 19.10 12.95
N LYS A 176 2.35 19.59 14.01
CA LYS A 176 2.64 21.00 14.19
C LYS A 176 3.55 21.55 13.08
N ALA A 177 4.63 20.83 12.74
CA ALA A 177 5.57 21.25 11.71
C ALA A 177 4.88 21.34 10.33
N ILE A 178 4.05 20.35 9.97
CA ILE A 178 3.32 20.37 8.70
C ILE A 178 2.22 21.45 8.70
N GLY A 179 1.54 21.68 9.83
CA GLY A 179 0.54 22.73 9.95
C GLY A 179 1.11 24.16 9.85
N GLN A 180 2.42 24.32 9.96
CA GLN A 180 3.12 25.59 9.79
C GLN A 180 3.60 25.85 8.35
N LEU A 181 3.45 24.87 7.44
CA LEU A 181 3.77 25.08 6.03
C LEU A 181 2.77 26.08 5.45
N GLU A 182 3.28 27.17 4.92
CA GLU A 182 2.43 28.22 4.28
C GLU A 182 1.68 27.61 3.09
N ARG A 183 0.43 28.03 2.94
CA ARG A 183 -0.43 27.62 1.83
C ARG A 183 -0.17 28.42 0.57
#